data_4a0b75ac98d7aaf35c49290b18261eb9
#
_entry.id   4a0b75ac98d7aaf35c49290b18261eb9
#
_cell.length_a   1.000
_cell.length_b   1.000
_cell.length_c   1.000
_cell.angle_alpha   90.00
_cell.angle_beta   90.00
_cell.angle_gamma   90.00
#
_symmetry.space_group_name_H-M   'P 1'
#
loop_
_entity.id
_entity.type
_entity.pdbx_description
1 polymer ?
#
loop_
_entity_poly.entity_id
_entity_poly.type
_entity_poly.pdbx_seq_one_letter_code
_entity_poly.pdbx_strand_id
1 'polypeptide(L)'
;APVVGHTYLYIYCLWVLGDLKGHGYGRQLMEYCIADAKARGKSGVCMMGADKQKAWLSDQKFAQKYGFTCVDHTADGYQLLALSLDGSVPRFAENAKSQRIDEQELTVYYDDQCPFIPQRVDKLRAYCEAHGIPARFIHVDTLAQAKALPCVFNNWAVLYQGRFVTVN
;
A
#
# COMPACT_ATOMS: atom_id res chain seq x y z
N ALA A 1 3.24 4.48 -3.73
CA ALA A 1 2.23 3.55 -4.25
C ALA A 1 1.95 3.84 -5.73
N PRO A 2 1.57 2.85 -6.52
CA PRO A 2 1.27 2.98 -7.94
C PRO A 2 -0.13 3.60 -8.16
N VAL A 3 -0.27 4.83 -7.74
CA VAL A 3 -1.50 5.63 -7.85
C VAL A 3 -1.22 6.85 -8.73
N VAL A 4 -2.11 7.12 -9.65
CA VAL A 4 -2.08 8.24 -10.58
C VAL A 4 -3.31 9.14 -10.41
N GLY A 5 -3.21 10.39 -10.90
CA GLY A 5 -4.24 11.41 -10.75
C GLY A 5 -3.92 12.33 -9.57
N HIS A 6 -3.40 13.53 -9.92
CA HIS A 6 -3.14 14.62 -8.97
C HIS A 6 -2.12 14.33 -7.84
N THR A 7 -2.07 15.17 -6.83
CA THR A 7 -1.07 15.13 -5.75
C THR A 7 -1.68 14.56 -4.47
N TYR A 8 -2.03 13.27 -4.47
CA TYR A 8 -2.55 12.59 -3.28
C TYR A 8 -1.44 12.16 -2.32
N LEU A 9 -1.68 12.28 -1.02
CA LEU A 9 -0.89 11.57 -0.01
C LEU A 9 -1.41 10.13 0.11
N TYR A 10 -0.51 9.17 0.21
CA TYR A 10 -0.88 7.77 0.38
C TYR A 10 -0.54 7.29 1.79
N ILE A 11 -1.55 6.80 2.52
CA ILE A 11 -1.37 6.16 3.82
C ILE A 11 -1.10 4.68 3.58
N TYR A 12 0.14 4.24 3.81
CA TYR A 12 0.52 2.83 3.74
C TYR A 12 -0.02 2.04 4.92
N CYS A 13 0.08 2.61 6.12
CA CYS A 13 -0.39 1.97 7.33
C CYS A 13 -0.80 3.03 8.35
N LEU A 14 -1.92 2.80 9.04
CA LEU A 14 -2.33 3.55 10.21
C LEU A 14 -2.72 2.55 11.29
N TRP A 15 -1.90 2.41 12.29
CA TRP A 15 -2.11 1.42 13.33
C TRP A 15 -1.72 1.93 14.71
N VAL A 16 -2.56 1.64 15.69
CA VAL A 16 -2.31 1.91 17.12
C VAL A 16 -2.21 0.56 17.84
N LEU A 17 -1.14 0.34 18.56
CA LEU A 17 -0.80 -0.95 19.17
C LEU A 17 -1.00 -0.96 20.70
N GLY A 18 -1.23 -2.16 21.22
CA GLY A 18 -1.19 -2.45 22.66
C GLY A 18 -2.12 -1.57 23.48
N ASP A 19 -1.61 -1.12 24.61
CA ASP A 19 -2.33 -0.32 25.59
C ASP A 19 -2.69 1.09 25.09
N LEU A 20 -2.15 1.51 23.95
CA LEU A 20 -2.50 2.78 23.31
C LEU A 20 -3.84 2.72 22.55
N LYS A 21 -4.42 1.54 22.36
CA LYS A 21 -5.73 1.40 21.75
C LYS A 21 -6.82 1.98 22.65
N GLY A 22 -7.89 2.50 22.03
CA GLY A 22 -9.02 3.06 22.77
C GLY A 22 -8.86 4.52 23.24
N HIS A 23 -7.65 5.09 23.16
CA HIS A 23 -7.36 6.47 23.62
C HIS A 23 -7.55 7.56 22.54
N GLY A 24 -8.16 7.22 21.40
CA GLY A 24 -8.43 8.17 20.34
C GLY A 24 -7.23 8.49 19.42
N TYR A 25 -6.09 7.85 19.60
CA TYR A 25 -4.88 8.13 18.78
C TYR A 25 -5.07 7.83 17.29
N GLY A 26 -5.84 6.80 16.94
CA GLY A 26 -6.17 6.53 15.54
C GLY A 26 -6.91 7.70 14.89
N ARG A 27 -7.84 8.32 15.62
CA ARG A 27 -8.53 9.54 15.18
C ARG A 27 -7.56 10.68 14.98
N GLN A 28 -6.72 10.95 15.98
CA GLN A 28 -5.73 12.05 15.91
C GLN A 28 -4.77 11.86 14.72
N LEU A 29 -4.31 10.64 14.46
CA LEU A 29 -3.44 10.32 13.32
C LEU A 29 -4.15 10.58 11.98
N MET A 30 -5.41 10.17 11.83
CA MET A 30 -6.17 10.41 10.62
C MET A 30 -6.43 11.91 10.41
N GLU A 31 -6.85 12.60 11.44
CA GLU A 31 -7.08 14.05 11.42
C GLU A 31 -5.78 14.80 11.07
N TYR A 32 -4.65 14.37 11.62
CA TYR A 32 -3.33 14.92 11.29
C TYR A 32 -2.98 14.70 9.80
N CYS A 33 -3.16 13.49 9.27
CA CYS A 33 -2.90 13.22 7.85
C CYS A 33 -3.75 14.10 6.93
N ILE A 34 -5.02 14.29 7.27
CA ILE A 34 -5.93 15.14 6.49
C ILE A 34 -5.52 16.62 6.59
N ALA A 35 -5.16 17.09 7.79
CA ALA A 35 -4.70 18.45 8.01
C ALA A 35 -3.38 18.74 7.28
N ASP A 36 -2.42 17.82 7.33
CA ASP A 36 -1.15 17.92 6.60
C ASP A 36 -1.37 17.96 5.08
N ALA A 37 -2.27 17.11 4.56
CA ALA A 37 -2.63 17.13 3.15
C ALA A 37 -3.18 18.50 2.73
N LYS A 38 -4.08 19.08 3.52
CA LYS A 38 -4.63 20.43 3.30
C LYS A 38 -3.55 21.51 3.34
N ALA A 39 -2.72 21.50 4.40
CA ALA A 39 -1.66 22.50 4.58
C ALA A 39 -0.62 22.46 3.45
N ARG A 40 -0.38 21.30 2.86
CA ARG A 40 0.54 21.11 1.73
C ARG A 40 -0.10 21.26 0.36
N GLY A 41 -1.36 21.72 0.27
CA GLY A 41 -2.09 21.89 -0.99
C GLY A 41 -2.22 20.59 -1.79
N LYS A 42 -2.40 19.45 -1.10
CA LYS A 42 -2.60 18.16 -1.76
C LYS A 42 -4.04 17.99 -2.20
N SER A 43 -4.24 17.25 -3.28
CA SER A 43 -5.55 16.94 -3.82
C SER A 43 -6.40 16.06 -2.91
N GLY A 44 -5.76 15.34 -2.00
CA GLY A 44 -6.44 14.47 -1.05
C GLY A 44 -5.52 13.47 -0.38
N VAL A 45 -6.16 12.52 0.28
CA VAL A 45 -5.52 11.39 0.96
C VAL A 45 -6.12 10.10 0.43
N CYS A 46 -5.28 9.10 0.17
CA CYS A 46 -5.76 7.79 -0.28
C CYS A 46 -5.03 6.65 0.45
N MET A 47 -5.62 5.47 0.41
CA MET A 47 -5.09 4.25 1.04
C MET A 47 -5.65 3.01 0.35
N MET A 48 -5.01 1.87 0.59
CA MET A 48 -5.51 0.58 0.12
C MET A 48 -6.63 0.06 1.00
N GLY A 49 -7.67 -0.45 0.37
CA GLY A 49 -8.72 -1.26 0.94
C GLY A 49 -8.88 -2.58 0.17
N ALA A 50 -9.93 -3.33 0.48
CA ALA A 50 -10.31 -4.53 -0.27
C ALA A 50 -11.83 -4.76 -0.15
N ASP A 51 -12.41 -5.53 -1.08
CA ASP A 51 -13.83 -5.91 -1.06
C ASP A 51 -14.23 -6.57 0.27
N LYS A 52 -13.34 -7.42 0.77
CA LYS A 52 -13.44 -8.00 2.11
C LYS A 52 -12.27 -7.52 2.95
N GLN A 53 -12.54 -6.99 4.15
CA GLN A 53 -11.51 -6.54 5.07
C GLN A 53 -10.46 -7.63 5.29
N LYS A 54 -9.22 -7.33 5.01
CA LYS A 54 -8.07 -8.20 5.28
C LYS A 54 -7.45 -7.80 6.62
N ALA A 55 -7.03 -8.79 7.42
CA ALA A 55 -6.52 -8.57 8.77
C ALA A 55 -5.31 -7.63 8.85
N TRP A 56 -4.51 -7.57 7.80
CA TRP A 56 -3.30 -6.77 7.70
C TRP A 56 -3.51 -5.38 7.07
N LEU A 57 -4.70 -5.10 6.52
CA LEU A 57 -5.06 -3.76 6.06
C LEU A 57 -5.62 -2.92 7.20
N SER A 58 -5.35 -1.62 7.15
CA SER A 58 -6.01 -0.66 8.03
C SER A 58 -7.53 -0.78 7.89
N ASP A 59 -8.26 -0.59 9.00
CA ASP A 59 -9.71 -0.72 9.01
C ASP A 59 -10.35 0.30 8.06
N GLN A 60 -10.91 -0.22 6.98
CA GLN A 60 -11.53 0.64 5.96
C GLN A 60 -12.86 1.27 6.43
N LYS A 61 -13.58 0.64 7.37
CA LYS A 61 -14.77 1.25 7.99
C LYS A 61 -14.37 2.48 8.81
N PHE A 62 -13.19 2.44 9.43
CA PHE A 62 -12.63 3.60 10.12
C PHE A 62 -12.35 4.74 9.13
N ALA A 63 -11.68 4.47 8.00
CA ALA A 63 -11.42 5.47 6.97
C ALA A 63 -12.74 6.05 6.37
N GLN A 64 -13.73 5.20 6.13
CA GLN A 64 -15.05 5.63 5.61
C GLN A 64 -15.75 6.65 6.51
N LYS A 65 -15.57 6.59 7.85
CA LYS A 65 -16.10 7.60 8.80
C LYS A 65 -15.52 9.00 8.56
N TYR A 66 -14.38 9.10 7.90
CA TYR A 66 -13.72 10.37 7.52
C TYR A 66 -14.02 10.78 6.07
N GLY A 67 -14.96 10.10 5.41
CA GLY A 67 -15.38 10.43 4.05
C GLY A 67 -14.55 9.75 2.95
N PHE A 68 -13.70 8.78 3.28
CA PHE A 68 -13.05 7.96 2.25
C PHE A 68 -14.09 7.10 1.54
N THR A 69 -14.01 7.09 0.22
CA THR A 69 -14.85 6.25 -0.65
C THR A 69 -13.98 5.40 -1.56
N CYS A 70 -14.50 4.26 -2.01
CA CYS A 70 -13.84 3.47 -3.04
C CYS A 70 -13.93 4.21 -4.38
N VAL A 71 -12.77 4.54 -4.96
CA VAL A 71 -12.67 5.31 -6.21
C VAL A 71 -12.13 4.47 -7.37
N ASP A 72 -11.47 3.36 -7.09
CA ASP A 72 -10.96 2.41 -8.08
C ASP A 72 -10.74 1.04 -7.44
N HIS A 73 -10.63 -0.01 -8.26
CA HIS A 73 -10.42 -1.38 -7.79
C HIS A 73 -9.64 -2.22 -8.80
N THR A 74 -9.08 -3.33 -8.32
CA THR A 74 -8.46 -4.37 -9.16
C THR A 74 -9.40 -5.57 -9.31
N ALA A 75 -9.17 -6.40 -10.31
CA ALA A 75 -10.00 -7.59 -10.58
C ALA A 75 -9.99 -8.62 -9.43
N ASP A 76 -8.94 -8.64 -8.62
CA ASP A 76 -8.77 -9.53 -7.46
C ASP A 76 -9.24 -8.91 -6.13
N GLY A 77 -10.01 -7.80 -6.21
CA GLY A 77 -10.75 -7.23 -5.10
C GLY A 77 -9.97 -6.28 -4.19
N TYR A 78 -8.80 -5.77 -4.60
CA TYR A 78 -8.18 -4.63 -3.91
C TYR A 78 -8.87 -3.33 -4.34
N GLN A 79 -9.03 -2.42 -3.39
CA GLN A 79 -9.69 -1.13 -3.58
C GLN A 79 -8.74 0.02 -3.31
N LEU A 80 -8.88 1.10 -4.07
CA LEU A 80 -8.32 2.39 -3.74
C LEU A 80 -9.39 3.22 -3.02
N LEU A 81 -9.17 3.47 -1.74
CA LEU A 81 -10.01 4.38 -0.96
C LEU A 81 -9.41 5.77 -1.00
N ALA A 82 -10.22 6.80 -1.24
CA ALA A 82 -9.74 8.17 -1.27
C ALA A 82 -10.71 9.15 -0.61
N LEU A 83 -10.13 10.15 0.04
CA LEU A 83 -10.79 11.38 0.47
C LEU A 83 -10.26 12.51 -0.40
N SER A 84 -11.10 13.05 -1.27
CA SER A 84 -10.76 14.20 -2.12
C SER A 84 -10.92 15.50 -1.36
N LEU A 85 -9.98 16.43 -1.56
CA LEU A 85 -10.00 17.80 -1.00
C LEU A 85 -10.30 18.87 -2.06
N ASP A 86 -10.17 18.55 -3.35
CA ASP A 86 -10.33 19.47 -4.48
C ASP A 86 -11.30 18.95 -5.57
N GLY A 87 -11.97 17.81 -5.30
CA GLY A 87 -12.89 17.16 -6.24
C GLY A 87 -12.22 16.24 -7.26
N SER A 88 -10.88 16.19 -7.32
CA SER A 88 -10.18 15.24 -8.18
C SER A 88 -10.31 13.80 -7.69
N VAL A 89 -10.14 12.83 -8.57
CA VAL A 89 -10.29 11.40 -8.26
C VAL A 89 -9.01 10.66 -8.67
N PRO A 90 -8.28 10.05 -7.72
CA PRO A 90 -7.13 9.22 -8.03
C PRO A 90 -7.56 7.83 -8.52
N ARG A 91 -6.65 7.13 -9.22
CA ARG A 91 -6.86 5.74 -9.64
C ARG A 91 -5.57 4.95 -9.51
N PHE A 92 -5.65 3.65 -9.49
CA PHE A 92 -4.48 2.80 -9.67
C PHE A 92 -3.86 3.03 -11.05
N ALA A 93 -2.54 2.96 -11.13
CA ALA A 93 -1.85 2.96 -12.41
C ALA A 93 -2.18 1.67 -13.19
N GLU A 94 -2.22 1.73 -14.51
CA GLU A 94 -2.59 0.56 -15.35
C GLU A 94 -1.62 -0.62 -15.17
N ASN A 95 -0.31 -0.33 -15.02
CA ASN A 95 0.68 -1.35 -14.67
C ASN A 95 0.36 -2.06 -13.34
N ALA A 96 -0.18 -1.34 -12.34
CA ALA A 96 -0.58 -1.94 -11.08
C ALA A 96 -1.82 -2.84 -11.19
N LYS A 97 -2.71 -2.54 -12.11
CA LYS A 97 -3.89 -3.38 -12.38
C LYS A 97 -3.54 -4.66 -13.15
N SER A 98 -2.48 -4.62 -13.97
CA SER A 98 -2.04 -5.80 -14.72
C SER A 98 -1.53 -6.91 -13.80
N GLN A 99 -0.90 -6.57 -12.69
CA GLN A 99 -0.38 -7.46 -11.67
C GLN A 99 0.54 -8.56 -12.24
N ARG A 100 1.35 -8.17 -13.25
CA ARG A 100 2.21 -9.08 -13.99
C ARG A 100 3.58 -8.47 -14.22
N ILE A 101 4.58 -9.36 -14.28
CA ILE A 101 5.96 -9.07 -14.67
C ILE A 101 6.44 -10.17 -15.62
N ASP A 102 7.54 -9.94 -16.31
CA ASP A 102 8.13 -10.94 -17.23
C ASP A 102 8.97 -11.98 -16.46
N GLU A 103 9.50 -11.61 -15.31
CA GLU A 103 10.31 -12.47 -14.45
C GLU A 103 9.50 -13.64 -13.90
N GLN A 104 10.07 -14.86 -14.01
CA GLN A 104 9.41 -16.08 -13.55
C GLN A 104 9.82 -16.48 -12.12
N GLU A 105 10.95 -15.98 -11.66
CA GLU A 105 11.46 -16.22 -10.31
C GLU A 105 10.63 -15.48 -9.24
N LEU A 106 10.81 -15.86 -7.99
CA LEU A 106 10.23 -15.15 -6.86
C LEU A 106 10.73 -13.70 -6.86
N THR A 107 9.81 -12.75 -7.01
CA THR A 107 10.14 -11.32 -7.02
C THR A 107 9.40 -10.62 -5.88
N VAL A 108 10.16 -9.92 -5.04
CA VAL A 108 9.65 -9.22 -3.86
C VAL A 108 9.99 -7.73 -3.98
N TYR A 109 8.96 -6.89 -4.06
CA TYR A 109 9.10 -5.44 -3.89
C TYR A 109 8.82 -5.09 -2.44
N TYR A 110 9.62 -4.22 -1.84
CA TYR A 110 9.46 -3.82 -0.44
C TYR A 110 9.96 -2.39 -0.19
N ASP A 111 9.45 -1.77 0.87
CA ASP A 111 9.93 -0.48 1.38
C ASP A 111 10.15 -0.54 2.92
N ASP A 112 10.70 0.54 3.48
CA ASP A 112 11.03 0.66 4.89
C ASP A 112 9.96 1.40 5.71
N GLN A 113 8.79 1.67 5.15
CA GLN A 113 7.74 2.43 5.83
C GLN A 113 7.09 1.65 6.99
N CYS A 114 7.06 0.34 6.89
CA CYS A 114 6.61 -0.52 7.96
C CYS A 114 7.82 -1.15 8.67
N PRO A 115 8.01 -0.95 9.99
CA PRO A 115 9.19 -1.43 10.70
C PRO A 115 9.33 -2.97 10.73
N PHE A 116 8.27 -3.70 10.39
CA PHE A 116 8.28 -5.16 10.35
C PHE A 116 8.74 -5.73 9.00
N ILE A 117 8.70 -4.95 7.93
CA ILE A 117 8.99 -5.44 6.57
C ILE A 117 10.47 -5.75 6.36
N PRO A 118 11.44 -4.88 6.70
CA PRO A 118 12.85 -5.18 6.50
C PRO A 118 13.26 -6.53 7.10
N GLN A 119 12.90 -6.77 8.36
CA GLN A 119 13.21 -8.02 9.04
C GLN A 119 12.57 -9.26 8.36
N ARG A 120 11.34 -9.12 7.83
CA ARG A 120 10.68 -10.20 7.08
C ARG A 120 11.39 -10.48 5.76
N VAL A 121 11.79 -9.43 5.06
CA VAL A 121 12.56 -9.52 3.81
C VAL A 121 13.89 -10.22 4.05
N ASP A 122 14.63 -9.86 5.10
CA ASP A 122 15.90 -10.50 5.43
C ASP A 122 15.73 -11.99 5.73
N LYS A 123 14.70 -12.36 6.50
CA LYS A 123 14.39 -13.77 6.78
C LYS A 123 14.03 -14.55 5.53
N LEU A 124 13.22 -13.95 4.63
CA LEU A 124 12.85 -14.59 3.37
C LEU A 124 14.06 -14.74 2.45
N ARG A 125 14.93 -13.72 2.38
CA ARG A 125 16.18 -13.77 1.62
C ARG A 125 17.07 -14.91 2.09
N ALA A 126 17.35 -14.97 3.39
CA ALA A 126 18.15 -16.03 3.99
C ALA A 126 17.56 -17.45 3.75
N TYR A 127 16.23 -17.55 3.81
CA TYR A 127 15.56 -18.81 3.49
C TYR A 127 15.75 -19.21 2.02
N CYS A 128 15.56 -18.28 1.09
CA CYS A 128 15.76 -18.55 -0.34
C CYS A 128 17.20 -18.97 -0.64
N GLU A 129 18.18 -18.27 -0.08
CA GLU A 129 19.61 -18.60 -0.22
C GLU A 129 19.93 -20.00 0.32
N ALA A 130 19.46 -20.33 1.52
CA ALA A 130 19.69 -21.62 2.16
C ALA A 130 19.08 -22.80 1.38
N HIS A 131 18.01 -22.57 0.61
CA HIS A 131 17.31 -23.61 -0.14
C HIS A 131 17.56 -23.54 -1.65
N GLY A 132 18.45 -22.68 -2.12
CA GLY A 132 18.74 -22.52 -3.55
C GLY A 132 17.54 -22.03 -4.39
N ILE A 133 16.65 -21.25 -3.77
CA ILE A 133 15.46 -20.69 -4.45
C ILE A 133 15.85 -19.39 -5.15
N PRO A 134 15.77 -19.30 -6.49
CA PRO A 134 16.02 -18.06 -7.21
C PRO A 134 15.01 -16.98 -6.78
N ALA A 135 15.51 -15.85 -6.30
CA ALA A 135 14.66 -14.77 -5.83
C ALA A 135 15.28 -13.39 -6.06
N ARG A 136 14.46 -12.42 -6.44
CA ARG A 136 14.82 -11.00 -6.57
C ARG A 136 14.15 -10.19 -5.46
N PHE A 137 14.93 -9.33 -4.80
CA PHE A 137 14.44 -8.42 -3.77
C PHE A 137 14.71 -6.99 -4.24
N ILE A 138 13.66 -6.24 -4.50
CA ILE A 138 13.70 -4.90 -5.08
C ILE A 138 13.24 -3.90 -4.02
N HIS A 139 14.19 -3.11 -3.52
CA HIS A 139 13.91 -2.03 -2.57
C HIS A 139 13.30 -0.84 -3.31
N VAL A 140 12.14 -0.38 -2.82
CA VAL A 140 11.37 0.74 -3.38
C VAL A 140 11.62 1.96 -2.51
N ASP A 141 12.62 2.76 -2.85
CA ASP A 141 13.09 3.91 -2.06
C ASP A 141 12.82 5.26 -2.73
N THR A 142 12.34 5.27 -3.98
CA THR A 142 12.02 6.49 -4.70
C THR A 142 10.56 6.57 -5.11
N LEU A 143 10.05 7.81 -5.28
CA LEU A 143 8.69 8.02 -5.77
C LEU A 143 8.49 7.45 -7.19
N ALA A 144 9.52 7.52 -8.03
CA ALA A 144 9.46 6.98 -9.39
C ALA A 144 9.26 5.47 -9.38
N GLN A 145 10.05 4.73 -8.59
CA GLN A 145 9.89 3.29 -8.41
C GLN A 145 8.52 2.94 -7.83
N ALA A 146 8.08 3.68 -6.79
CA ALA A 146 6.78 3.45 -6.16
C ALA A 146 5.59 3.64 -7.13
N LYS A 147 5.71 4.56 -8.09
CA LYS A 147 4.70 4.77 -9.14
C LYS A 147 4.78 3.73 -10.26
N ALA A 148 5.94 3.17 -10.52
CA ALA A 148 6.19 2.19 -11.57
C ALA A 148 5.91 0.73 -11.14
N LEU A 149 5.49 0.49 -9.89
CA LEU A 149 5.21 -0.85 -9.39
C LEU A 149 4.20 -1.59 -10.26
N PRO A 150 4.44 -2.87 -10.56
CA PRO A 150 3.61 -3.66 -11.48
C PRO A 150 2.36 -4.25 -10.82
N CYS A 151 2.12 -3.95 -9.56
CA CYS A 151 0.99 -4.48 -8.79
C CYS A 151 0.58 -3.48 -7.70
N VAL A 152 -0.57 -3.71 -7.08
CA VAL A 152 -0.93 -3.01 -5.84
C VAL A 152 0.14 -3.22 -4.77
N PHE A 153 0.32 -2.23 -3.90
CA PHE A 153 1.46 -2.23 -2.99
C PHE A 153 1.11 -1.60 -1.65
N ASN A 154 1.47 -2.30 -0.58
CA ASN A 154 1.28 -1.84 0.79
C ASN A 154 2.47 -2.27 1.67
N ASN A 155 3.63 -1.63 1.47
CA ASN A 155 4.94 -1.85 2.07
C ASN A 155 5.73 -3.04 1.51
N TRP A 156 5.08 -4.09 1.02
CA TRP A 156 5.70 -5.13 0.23
C TRP A 156 4.71 -5.76 -0.74
N ALA A 157 5.22 -6.43 -1.77
CA ALA A 157 4.43 -7.22 -2.70
C ALA A 157 5.26 -8.40 -3.21
N VAL A 158 4.62 -9.54 -3.36
CA VAL A 158 5.25 -10.78 -3.82
C VAL A 158 4.65 -11.19 -5.15
N LEU A 159 5.52 -11.46 -6.12
CA LEU A 159 5.15 -12.03 -7.41
C LEU A 159 5.92 -13.34 -7.64
N TYR A 160 5.30 -14.30 -8.28
CA TYR A 160 5.89 -15.58 -8.63
C TYR A 160 5.35 -16.07 -9.97
N GLN A 161 6.20 -16.63 -10.81
CA GLN A 161 5.86 -17.04 -12.18
C GLN A 161 5.15 -15.93 -12.97
N GLY A 162 5.68 -14.71 -12.87
CA GLY A 162 5.17 -13.53 -13.55
C GLY A 162 3.86 -12.98 -13.01
N ARG A 163 3.32 -13.52 -11.91
CA ARG A 163 1.99 -13.15 -11.37
C ARG A 163 2.07 -12.67 -9.93
N PHE A 164 1.25 -11.69 -9.63
CA PHE A 164 1.05 -11.21 -8.27
C PHE A 164 0.47 -12.33 -7.36
N VAL A 165 1.02 -12.43 -6.17
CA VAL A 165 0.63 -13.42 -5.15
C VAL A 165 -0.02 -12.73 -3.95
N THR A 166 0.64 -11.74 -3.38
CA THR A 166 0.16 -11.07 -2.17
C THR A 166 0.90 -9.75 -1.89
N VAL A 167 0.30 -8.91 -1.06
CA VAL A 167 0.91 -7.72 -0.43
C VAL A 167 1.07 -7.90 1.09
N ASN A 168 0.95 -9.13 1.57
CA ASN A 168 1.11 -9.47 2.99
C ASN A 168 2.02 -10.68 3.18
#